data_272a184beea906f2fe86458a56c6f085
#
_entry.id   272a184beea906f2fe86458a56c6f085
#
_cell.length_a   1.000
_cell.length_b   1.000
_cell.length_c   1.000
_cell.angle_alpha   90.00
_cell.angle_beta   90.00
_cell.angle_gamma   90.00
#
_symmetry.space_group_name_H-M   'P 1'
#
loop_
_entity.id
_entity.type
_entity.pdbx_description
1 polymer ?
#
loop_
_entity_poly.entity_id
_entity_poly.type
_entity_poly.pdbx_seq_one_letter_code
_entity_poly.pdbx_strand_id
1 'polypeptide(L)'
;MRSVRPWRKRSGAWSLIAAGAQLALLCFGPADAQEFKIGALVVERPWTRATPGGAKVAGGYLTVRNTGTEPDRLIGGSLAQAGRFEIHESRLEGDVARMRHLPGGLEIKPGQSVTLAPGGYHVMFMGLKAPLKQGDKVKGQLIFQKAGTVEVEYVVEGIGTKSSGHGH
;
A
#
# COMPACT_ATOMS: atom_id res chain seq x y z
N MET A 1 50.65 -32.40 77.43
CA MET A 1 51.10 -31.92 76.09
C MET A 1 49.93 -31.93 75.15
N ARG A 2 49.32 -30.77 74.83
CA ARG A 2 48.11 -30.64 73.98
C ARG A 2 48.52 -30.00 72.65
N SER A 3 48.39 -30.76 71.62
CA SER A 3 48.59 -30.32 70.20
C SER A 3 47.41 -29.51 69.76
N VAL A 4 47.64 -28.25 69.37
CA VAL A 4 46.61 -27.33 68.78
C VAL A 4 46.73 -27.40 67.30
N ARG A 5 45.63 -27.83 66.62
CA ARG A 5 45.57 -27.86 65.19
C ARG A 5 45.09 -26.47 64.64
N PRO A 6 45.70 -25.90 63.63
CA PRO A 6 45.25 -24.64 63.08
C PRO A 6 44.03 -24.84 62.18
N TRP A 7 43.05 -23.93 62.27
CA TRP A 7 41.82 -23.85 61.57
C TRP A 7 42.05 -23.39 60.13
N ARG A 8 41.73 -24.22 59.14
CA ARG A 8 41.75 -23.87 57.73
C ARG A 8 40.54 -22.97 57.41
N LYS A 9 40.79 -21.70 57.03
CA LYS A 9 39.78 -20.80 56.40
C LYS A 9 39.47 -21.31 55.05
N ARG A 10 38.21 -21.73 54.81
CA ARG A 10 37.66 -22.00 53.48
C ARG A 10 37.18 -20.67 52.91
N SER A 11 37.93 -20.10 51.96
CA SER A 11 37.51 -19.00 51.16
C SER A 11 36.47 -19.48 50.09
N GLY A 12 35.21 -19.18 50.35
CA GLY A 12 34.14 -19.42 49.40
C GLY A 12 34.25 -18.43 48.26
N ALA A 13 34.53 -18.89 47.07
CA ALA A 13 34.42 -18.11 45.85
C ALA A 13 32.94 -17.95 45.51
N TRP A 14 32.43 -16.73 45.60
CA TRP A 14 31.11 -16.39 45.14
C TRP A 14 31.19 -16.12 43.62
N SER A 15 30.74 -17.07 42.83
CA SER A 15 30.57 -16.90 41.40
C SER A 15 29.31 -16.03 41.15
N LEU A 16 29.54 -14.77 40.81
CA LEU A 16 28.50 -13.89 40.30
C LEU A 16 28.13 -14.35 38.87
N ILE A 17 27.03 -15.03 38.74
CA ILE A 17 26.39 -15.30 37.43
C ILE A 17 25.70 -14.00 37.00
N ALA A 18 26.37 -13.23 36.14
CA ALA A 18 25.76 -12.11 35.46
C ALA A 18 24.80 -12.67 34.38
N ALA A 19 23.51 -12.70 34.68
CA ALA A 19 22.46 -12.97 33.70
C ALA A 19 22.36 -11.77 32.77
N GLY A 20 23.02 -11.86 31.62
CA GLY A 20 22.85 -10.88 30.51
C GLY A 20 21.47 -11.02 29.90
N ALA A 21 20.56 -10.12 30.27
CA ALA A 21 19.30 -9.96 29.54
C ALA A 21 19.60 -9.35 28.15
N GLN A 22 19.69 -10.19 27.14
CA GLN A 22 19.71 -9.75 25.74
C GLN A 22 18.31 -9.22 25.39
N LEU A 23 18.17 -7.89 25.44
CA LEU A 23 17.01 -7.18 24.90
C LEU A 23 17.06 -7.31 23.37
N ALA A 24 16.32 -8.28 22.84
CA ALA A 24 16.13 -8.41 21.39
C ALA A 24 15.35 -7.19 20.91
N LEU A 25 16.05 -6.21 20.34
CA LEU A 25 15.46 -5.10 19.63
C LEU A 25 14.81 -5.68 18.36
N LEU A 26 13.49 -5.92 18.41
CA LEU A 26 12.69 -6.21 17.24
C LEU A 26 12.69 -4.93 16.39
N CYS A 27 13.56 -4.87 15.40
CA CYS A 27 13.49 -3.87 14.36
C CYS A 27 12.20 -4.10 13.55
N PHE A 28 11.11 -3.45 13.95
CA PHE A 28 9.99 -3.23 13.05
C PHE A 28 10.50 -2.28 11.96
N GLY A 29 10.92 -2.86 10.83
CA GLY A 29 11.19 -2.09 9.64
C GLY A 29 9.90 -1.35 9.23
N PRO A 30 9.99 -0.16 8.62
CA PRO A 30 8.81 0.50 8.07
C PRO A 30 8.14 -0.48 7.12
N ALA A 31 6.83 -0.65 7.28
CA ALA A 31 6.04 -1.44 6.34
C ALA A 31 6.26 -0.85 4.95
N ASP A 32 6.89 -1.62 4.06
CA ASP A 32 7.22 -1.19 2.71
C ASP A 32 5.93 -0.73 2.01
N ALA A 33 5.79 0.58 1.87
CA ALA A 33 4.75 1.14 1.03
C ALA A 33 5.04 0.68 -0.40
N GLN A 34 4.17 -0.16 -0.96
CA GLN A 34 4.35 -0.72 -2.28
C GLN A 34 4.44 0.40 -3.32
N GLU A 35 5.60 0.51 -3.96
CA GLU A 35 5.92 1.50 -4.99
C GLU A 35 6.27 0.83 -6.31
N PHE A 36 5.76 1.39 -7.40
CA PHE A 36 6.11 0.98 -8.75
C PHE A 36 6.62 2.19 -9.52
N LYS A 37 7.75 2.05 -10.23
CA LYS A 37 8.40 3.15 -10.94
C LYS A 37 8.39 2.91 -12.43
N ILE A 38 8.09 3.98 -13.18
CA ILE A 38 8.23 4.00 -14.63
C ILE A 38 8.68 5.40 -15.08
N GLY A 39 9.87 5.50 -15.65
CA GLY A 39 10.48 6.79 -15.97
C GLY A 39 10.56 7.68 -14.72
N ALA A 40 10.01 8.88 -14.81
CA ALA A 40 9.93 9.83 -13.70
C ALA A 40 8.67 9.69 -12.84
N LEU A 41 7.81 8.72 -13.13
CA LEU A 41 6.59 8.49 -12.35
C LEU A 41 6.81 7.44 -11.28
N VAL A 42 6.22 7.69 -10.11
CA VAL A 42 6.16 6.76 -8.98
C VAL A 42 4.69 6.52 -8.65
N VAL A 43 4.25 5.28 -8.78
CA VAL A 43 2.92 4.82 -8.37
C VAL A 43 3.02 4.25 -6.97
N GLU A 44 2.24 4.78 -6.06
CA GLU A 44 2.31 4.44 -4.64
C GLU A 44 0.99 3.78 -4.20
N ARG A 45 1.12 2.67 -3.49
CA ARG A 45 0.04 1.97 -2.78
C ARG A 45 -1.23 1.75 -3.62
N PRO A 46 -1.18 1.04 -4.74
CA PRO A 46 -2.41 0.66 -5.46
C PRO A 46 -3.27 -0.24 -4.57
N TRP A 47 -4.55 0.10 -4.44
CA TRP A 47 -5.50 -0.71 -3.68
C TRP A 47 -6.91 -0.65 -4.28
N THR A 48 -7.71 -1.60 -3.93
CA THR A 48 -9.13 -1.69 -4.32
C THR A 48 -9.94 -2.19 -3.13
N ARG A 49 -11.25 -2.03 -3.17
CA ARG A 49 -12.13 -2.59 -2.13
C ARG A 49 -12.54 -4.01 -2.45
N ALA A 50 -12.69 -4.83 -1.42
CA ALA A 50 -13.38 -6.10 -1.53
C ALA A 50 -14.80 -5.88 -2.04
N THR A 51 -15.30 -6.85 -2.80
CA THR A 51 -16.63 -6.76 -3.41
C THR A 51 -17.51 -7.92 -2.95
N PRO A 52 -18.82 -7.70 -2.77
CA PRO A 52 -19.74 -8.79 -2.52
C PRO A 52 -19.82 -9.73 -3.72
N GLY A 53 -20.32 -10.95 -3.49
CA GLY A 53 -20.58 -11.90 -4.59
C GLY A 53 -21.53 -11.30 -5.63
N GLY A 54 -21.22 -11.52 -6.91
CA GLY A 54 -22.01 -11.01 -8.04
C GLY A 54 -21.76 -9.54 -8.41
N ALA A 55 -20.94 -8.79 -7.68
CA ALA A 55 -20.56 -7.43 -8.06
C ALA A 55 -19.90 -7.41 -9.44
N LYS A 56 -20.29 -6.45 -10.26
CA LYS A 56 -19.76 -6.27 -11.63
C LYS A 56 -18.76 -5.13 -11.73
N VAL A 57 -18.62 -4.33 -10.66
CA VAL A 57 -17.74 -3.15 -10.63
C VAL A 57 -16.99 -3.07 -9.31
N ALA A 58 -15.78 -2.49 -9.37
CA ALA A 58 -14.99 -2.12 -8.20
C ALA A 58 -14.29 -0.79 -8.43
N GLY A 59 -14.05 -0.04 -7.36
CA GLY A 59 -13.21 1.15 -7.39
C GLY A 59 -11.76 0.80 -7.06
N GLY A 60 -10.83 1.41 -7.76
CA GLY A 60 -9.40 1.31 -7.49
C GLY A 60 -8.79 2.67 -7.20
N TYR A 61 -7.78 2.67 -6.36
CA TYR A 61 -7.20 3.86 -5.77
C TYR A 61 -5.68 3.73 -5.72
N LEU A 62 -4.98 4.85 -5.80
CA LEU A 62 -3.52 4.90 -5.78
C LEU A 62 -3.06 6.36 -5.71
N THR A 63 -1.79 6.60 -5.49
CA THR A 63 -1.18 7.92 -5.71
C THR A 63 -0.17 7.81 -6.85
N VAL A 64 -0.14 8.80 -7.73
CA VAL A 64 0.93 8.93 -8.74
C VAL A 64 1.67 10.21 -8.47
N ARG A 65 2.98 10.11 -8.30
CA ARG A 65 3.89 11.24 -8.14
C ARG A 65 4.76 11.38 -9.37
N ASN A 66 4.81 12.58 -9.94
CA ASN A 66 5.71 12.91 -11.05
C ASN A 66 6.95 13.61 -10.50
N THR A 67 8.10 12.95 -10.53
CA THR A 67 9.39 13.49 -10.08
C THR A 67 10.20 14.15 -11.20
N GLY A 68 9.65 14.17 -12.40
CA GLY A 68 10.29 14.74 -13.59
C GLY A 68 9.98 16.22 -13.80
N THR A 69 10.45 16.72 -14.93
CA THR A 69 10.26 18.12 -15.36
C THR A 69 9.17 18.27 -16.43
N GLU A 70 8.64 17.17 -16.96
CA GLU A 70 7.60 17.16 -17.98
C GLU A 70 6.29 16.60 -17.40
N PRO A 71 5.12 17.13 -17.85
CA PRO A 71 3.85 16.54 -17.47
C PRO A 71 3.64 15.19 -18.17
N ASP A 72 2.95 14.27 -17.49
CA ASP A 72 2.46 13.03 -18.08
C ASP A 72 0.98 12.86 -17.76
N ARG A 73 0.35 11.82 -18.27
CA ARG A 73 -1.08 11.58 -18.14
C ARG A 73 -1.37 10.10 -17.99
N LEU A 74 -2.12 9.75 -16.95
CA LEU A 74 -2.70 8.42 -16.83
C LEU A 74 -3.87 8.33 -17.82
N ILE A 75 -3.75 7.48 -18.83
CA ILE A 75 -4.73 7.38 -19.92
C ILE A 75 -5.52 6.07 -19.90
N GLY A 76 -5.11 5.08 -19.12
CA GLY A 76 -5.77 3.79 -19.06
C GLY A 76 -5.09 2.81 -18.13
N GLY A 77 -5.55 1.56 -18.20
CA GLY A 77 -4.99 0.46 -17.43
C GLY A 77 -5.80 -0.81 -17.54
N SER A 78 -5.51 -1.76 -16.66
CA SER A 78 -6.23 -3.03 -16.56
C SER A 78 -6.21 -3.58 -15.14
N LEU A 79 -7.11 -4.51 -14.86
CA LEU A 79 -7.08 -5.39 -13.70
C LEU A 79 -7.36 -6.82 -14.20
N ALA A 80 -6.62 -7.81 -13.72
CA ALA A 80 -6.70 -9.18 -14.22
C ALA A 80 -8.13 -9.76 -14.17
N GLN A 81 -8.90 -9.42 -13.11
CA GLN A 81 -10.27 -9.87 -12.93
C GLN A 81 -11.33 -8.99 -13.60
N ALA A 82 -10.97 -7.89 -14.27
CA ALA A 82 -11.93 -6.96 -14.89
C ALA A 82 -11.87 -7.02 -16.40
N GLY A 83 -12.98 -6.70 -17.04
CA GLY A 83 -13.07 -6.61 -18.51
C GLY A 83 -12.75 -5.20 -19.03
N ARG A 84 -12.88 -4.15 -18.19
CA ARG A 84 -12.68 -2.77 -18.60
C ARG A 84 -12.18 -1.91 -17.44
N PHE A 85 -11.36 -0.92 -17.79
CA PHE A 85 -10.79 0.09 -16.90
C PHE A 85 -11.24 1.47 -17.35
N GLU A 86 -11.71 2.31 -16.43
CA GLU A 86 -12.08 3.69 -16.72
C GLU A 86 -11.56 4.61 -15.61
N ILE A 87 -11.24 5.86 -15.95
CA ILE A 87 -10.84 6.89 -14.98
C ILE A 87 -12.04 7.79 -14.74
N HIS A 88 -12.39 8.00 -13.48
CA HIS A 88 -13.55 8.78 -13.08
C HIS A 88 -13.17 9.86 -12.06
N GLU A 89 -14.00 10.89 -11.99
CA GLU A 89 -13.98 11.90 -10.96
C GLU A 89 -15.33 11.95 -10.26
N SER A 90 -15.32 11.83 -8.92
CA SER A 90 -16.51 12.11 -8.11
C SER A 90 -16.39 13.51 -7.51
N ARG A 91 -17.49 14.27 -7.57
CA ARG A 91 -17.62 15.57 -6.92
C ARG A 91 -18.96 15.67 -6.22
N LEU A 92 -19.02 16.44 -5.14
CA LEU A 92 -20.26 16.86 -4.52
C LEU A 92 -20.70 18.16 -5.18
N GLU A 93 -21.90 18.16 -5.75
CA GLU A 93 -22.59 19.36 -6.23
C GLU A 93 -23.81 19.59 -5.34
N GLY A 94 -23.65 20.45 -4.33
CA GLY A 94 -24.59 20.50 -3.20
C GLY A 94 -24.53 19.19 -2.42
N ASP A 95 -25.68 18.57 -2.17
CA ASP A 95 -25.81 17.28 -1.47
C ASP A 95 -25.81 16.08 -2.42
N VAL A 96 -25.58 16.28 -3.73
CA VAL A 96 -25.62 15.22 -4.73
C VAL A 96 -24.22 14.84 -5.16
N ALA A 97 -23.86 13.57 -4.96
CA ALA A 97 -22.62 13.02 -5.51
C ALA A 97 -22.79 12.79 -7.02
N ARG A 98 -21.96 13.46 -7.83
CA ARG A 98 -21.87 13.26 -9.27
C ARG A 98 -20.57 12.59 -9.63
N MET A 99 -20.65 11.64 -10.55
CA MET A 99 -19.51 10.93 -11.10
C MET A 99 -19.39 11.21 -12.58
N ARG A 100 -18.18 11.52 -13.03
CA ARG A 100 -17.89 11.84 -14.43
C ARG A 100 -16.73 10.99 -14.92
N HIS A 101 -16.91 10.33 -16.07
CA HIS A 101 -15.84 9.66 -16.80
C HIS A 101 -14.86 10.69 -17.38
N LEU A 102 -13.56 10.39 -17.32
CA LEU A 102 -12.48 11.20 -17.86
C LEU A 102 -11.82 10.48 -19.06
N PRO A 103 -12.42 10.52 -20.26
CA PRO A 103 -11.87 9.81 -21.42
C PRO A 103 -10.53 10.36 -21.89
N GLY A 104 -10.23 11.63 -21.58
CA GLY A 104 -8.92 12.24 -21.82
C GLY A 104 -7.84 11.88 -20.79
N GLY A 105 -8.17 11.04 -19.82
CA GLY A 105 -7.25 10.64 -18.75
C GLY A 105 -7.03 11.72 -17.69
N LEU A 106 -6.07 11.45 -16.77
CA LEU A 106 -5.76 12.31 -15.63
C LEU A 106 -4.33 12.82 -15.73
N GLU A 107 -4.17 14.14 -15.82
CA GLU A 107 -2.86 14.79 -15.94
C GLU A 107 -2.12 14.80 -14.60
N ILE A 108 -0.80 14.51 -14.66
CA ILE A 108 0.14 14.57 -13.53
C ILE A 108 1.24 15.56 -13.90
N LYS A 109 1.15 16.79 -13.38
CA LYS A 109 2.09 17.86 -13.67
C LYS A 109 3.47 17.60 -13.04
N PRO A 110 4.55 18.21 -13.56
CA PRO A 110 5.89 18.09 -12.98
C PRO A 110 5.89 18.45 -11.49
N GLY A 111 6.57 17.65 -10.68
CA GLY A 111 6.71 17.84 -9.25
C GLY A 111 5.42 17.63 -8.44
N GLN A 112 4.32 17.24 -9.06
CA GLN A 112 3.03 17.03 -8.37
C GLN A 112 2.77 15.56 -8.07
N SER A 113 1.96 15.36 -7.01
CA SER A 113 1.32 14.10 -6.69
C SER A 113 -0.19 14.23 -6.91
N VAL A 114 -0.77 13.25 -7.59
CA VAL A 114 -2.22 13.12 -7.78
C VAL A 114 -2.69 11.86 -7.07
N THR A 115 -3.59 12.04 -6.09
CA THR A 115 -4.16 10.94 -5.33
C THR A 115 -5.54 10.59 -5.86
N LEU A 116 -5.71 9.33 -6.23
CA LEU A 116 -6.99 8.73 -6.53
C LEU A 116 -7.52 8.09 -5.23
N ALA A 117 -8.65 8.59 -4.73
CA ALA A 117 -9.24 8.21 -3.46
C ALA A 117 -10.76 8.20 -3.53
N PRO A 118 -11.46 7.49 -2.62
CA PRO A 118 -12.91 7.55 -2.53
C PRO A 118 -13.42 8.98 -2.38
N GLY A 119 -14.40 9.34 -3.21
CA GLY A 119 -14.98 10.69 -3.23
C GLY A 119 -14.25 11.71 -4.10
N GLY A 120 -13.13 11.34 -4.72
CA GLY A 120 -12.37 12.16 -5.66
C GLY A 120 -12.12 11.42 -6.97
N TYR A 121 -10.93 11.62 -7.56
CA TYR A 121 -10.48 10.80 -8.68
C TYR A 121 -10.38 9.33 -8.25
N HIS A 122 -10.75 8.43 -9.15
CA HIS A 122 -10.61 6.99 -8.93
C HIS A 122 -10.61 6.25 -10.27
N VAL A 123 -10.14 5.01 -10.25
CA VAL A 123 -10.34 4.11 -11.37
C VAL A 123 -11.55 3.21 -11.11
N MET A 124 -12.28 2.88 -12.17
CA MET A 124 -13.38 1.93 -12.15
C MET A 124 -12.99 0.68 -12.92
N PHE A 125 -13.02 -0.45 -12.23
CA PHE A 125 -12.91 -1.77 -12.81
C PHE A 125 -14.30 -2.30 -13.10
N MET A 126 -14.61 -2.56 -14.38
CA MET A 126 -15.94 -2.98 -14.83
C MET A 126 -15.89 -4.38 -15.42
N GLY A 127 -17.01 -5.08 -15.35
CA GLY A 127 -17.10 -6.45 -15.86
C GLY A 127 -16.24 -7.42 -15.04
N LEU A 128 -16.32 -7.33 -13.72
CA LEU A 128 -15.62 -8.26 -12.83
C LEU A 128 -16.06 -9.70 -13.11
N LYS A 129 -15.09 -10.57 -13.31
CA LYS A 129 -15.26 -12.02 -13.56
C LYS A 129 -15.41 -12.82 -12.28
N ALA A 130 -14.85 -12.31 -11.17
CA ALA A 130 -14.90 -12.90 -9.85
C ALA A 130 -14.91 -11.80 -8.77
N PRO A 131 -15.46 -12.08 -7.55
CA PRO A 131 -15.37 -11.17 -6.44
C PRO A 131 -13.92 -10.91 -6.03
N LEU A 132 -13.63 -9.68 -5.60
CA LEU A 132 -12.37 -9.31 -4.97
C LEU A 132 -12.47 -9.59 -3.48
N LYS A 133 -11.59 -10.44 -2.94
CA LYS A 133 -11.61 -10.82 -1.52
C LYS A 133 -10.58 -10.01 -0.74
N GLN A 134 -10.94 -9.53 0.42
CA GLN A 134 -10.02 -8.82 1.31
C GLN A 134 -8.75 -9.64 1.58
N GLY A 135 -7.60 -8.99 1.49
CA GLY A 135 -6.29 -9.61 1.65
C GLY A 135 -5.68 -10.16 0.36
N ASP A 136 -6.47 -10.31 -0.71
CA ASP A 136 -5.94 -10.71 -2.01
C ASP A 136 -5.07 -9.60 -2.60
N LYS A 137 -4.15 -10.01 -3.47
CA LYS A 137 -3.36 -9.13 -4.32
C LYS A 137 -3.67 -9.42 -5.78
N VAL A 138 -4.03 -8.39 -6.52
CA VAL A 138 -4.52 -8.51 -7.89
C VAL A 138 -3.64 -7.74 -8.84
N LYS A 139 -3.08 -8.44 -9.82
CA LYS A 139 -2.26 -7.83 -10.86
C LYS A 139 -3.09 -6.93 -11.77
N GLY A 140 -2.50 -5.80 -12.14
CA GLY A 140 -3.04 -4.85 -13.08
C GLY A 140 -1.95 -4.10 -13.81
N GLN A 141 -2.36 -3.22 -14.69
CA GLN A 141 -1.45 -2.33 -15.41
C GLN A 141 -2.01 -0.92 -15.36
N LEU A 142 -1.11 0.06 -15.37
CA LEU A 142 -1.42 1.47 -15.60
C LEU A 142 -0.70 1.90 -16.87
N ILE A 143 -1.39 2.67 -17.69
CA ILE A 143 -0.88 3.16 -18.99
C ILE A 143 -0.77 4.67 -18.92
N PHE A 144 0.46 5.15 -19.03
CA PHE A 144 0.77 6.57 -19.08
C PHE A 144 1.08 6.99 -20.52
N GLN A 145 0.73 8.22 -20.86
CA GLN A 145 0.84 8.72 -22.23
C GLN A 145 2.28 8.79 -22.73
N LYS A 146 3.21 9.23 -21.86
CA LYS A 146 4.65 9.37 -22.19
C LYS A 146 5.48 8.25 -21.61
N ALA A 147 5.32 7.94 -20.33
CA ALA A 147 6.14 6.94 -19.64
C ALA A 147 5.83 5.50 -20.11
N GLY A 148 4.64 5.24 -20.67
CA GLY A 148 4.25 3.90 -21.13
C GLY A 148 3.50 3.10 -20.07
N THR A 149 3.68 1.77 -20.09
CA THR A 149 2.90 0.85 -19.26
C THR A 149 3.72 0.32 -18.08
N VAL A 150 3.17 0.38 -16.88
CA VAL A 150 3.75 -0.22 -15.68
C VAL A 150 2.82 -1.29 -15.10
N GLU A 151 3.39 -2.43 -14.74
CA GLU A 151 2.68 -3.46 -13.97
C GLU A 151 2.57 -3.03 -12.51
N VAL A 152 1.40 -3.20 -11.93
CA VAL A 152 1.12 -2.90 -10.53
C VAL A 152 0.36 -4.04 -9.89
N GLU A 153 0.37 -4.08 -8.57
CA GLU A 153 -0.38 -5.05 -7.79
C GLU A 153 -1.32 -4.29 -6.84
N TYR A 154 -2.62 -4.47 -7.02
CA TYR A 154 -3.63 -3.87 -6.16
C TYR A 154 -3.86 -4.74 -4.93
N VAL A 155 -3.69 -4.18 -3.74
CA VAL A 155 -4.09 -4.84 -2.49
C VAL A 155 -5.60 -4.69 -2.33
N VAL A 156 -6.29 -5.79 -2.03
CA VAL A 156 -7.74 -5.77 -1.79
C VAL A 156 -7.99 -5.47 -0.31
N GLU A 157 -8.49 -4.27 -0.05
CA GLU A 157 -8.85 -3.80 1.28
C GLU A 157 -10.31 -4.11 1.62
N GLY A 158 -10.69 -3.94 2.90
CA GLY A 158 -12.08 -4.15 3.34
C GLY A 158 -13.08 -3.26 2.61
N ILE A 159 -14.34 -3.68 2.52
CA ILE A 159 -15.43 -2.97 1.82
C ILE A 159 -15.59 -1.52 2.34
N GLY A 160 -15.42 -1.30 3.65
CA GLY A 160 -15.58 0.01 4.30
C GLY A 160 -14.34 0.90 4.28
N THR A 161 -13.22 0.44 3.73
CA THR A 161 -11.95 1.18 3.76
C THR A 161 -12.06 2.51 3.00
N LYS A 162 -11.67 3.61 3.65
CA LYS A 162 -11.71 4.97 3.07
C LYS A 162 -10.33 5.45 2.58
N SER A 163 -9.26 4.82 3.06
CA SER A 163 -7.88 5.09 2.65
C SER A 163 -7.07 3.81 2.79
N SER A 164 -5.96 3.66 2.07
CA SER A 164 -4.96 2.61 2.32
C SER A 164 -4.23 2.93 3.63
N GLY A 165 -4.95 2.86 4.75
CA GLY A 165 -4.37 3.07 6.07
C GLY A 165 -3.97 1.73 6.64
N HIS A 166 -2.73 1.60 7.05
CA HIS A 166 -2.36 0.56 7.98
C HIS A 166 -3.14 0.85 9.26
N GLY A 167 -3.98 -0.09 9.66
CA GLY A 167 -4.58 -0.06 10.98
C GLY A 167 -3.47 0.06 12.04
N HIS A 168 -3.69 0.94 12.99
CA HIS A 168 -2.89 1.09 14.20
C HIS A 168 -2.88 -0.20 14.98
#